data_b48977679bcccec5fb01f0cac6a3b502
#
_entry.id   b48977679bcccec5fb01f0cac6a3b502
#
_cell.length_a   1.000
_cell.length_b   1.000
_cell.length_c   1.000
_cell.angle_alpha   90.00
_cell.angle_beta   90.00
_cell.angle_gamma   90.00
#
_symmetry.space_group_name_H-M   'P 1'
#
loop_
_entity.id
_entity.type
_entity.pdbx_description
1 polymer ?
#
loop_
_entity_poly.entity_id
_entity_poly.type
_entity_poly.pdbx_seq_one_letter_code
_entity_poly.pdbx_strand_id
1 'polypeptide(L)'
;MLNFLLPDIFSSADQFDEWFNLEIDDDEAKKNMITQLHKILRPFMLRRLKADVAKGLPPKTETIIMVGMSKMQKQLYKKLLLRDLDAFTGTNSGKNRTAVLNIVMQLRKCCGHPYLFEGVEDRTLDPLGEHLVDNCGKLNMVDKLLKKLKEQDSRVLIFTQMTRVLDILEDFMVMRGYKVRG
;
A
#
# COMPACT_ATOMS: atom_id res chain seq x y z
N MET A 1 10.65 17.52 -15.81
CA MET A 1 9.38 18.22 -16.12
C MET A 1 9.60 19.73 -16.24
N LEU A 2 10.20 20.42 -15.26
CA LEU A 2 10.48 21.88 -15.33
C LEU A 2 11.41 22.25 -16.48
N ASN A 3 12.45 21.46 -16.74
CA ASN A 3 13.33 21.65 -17.90
C ASN A 3 12.57 21.60 -19.24
N PHE A 4 11.56 20.74 -19.37
CA PHE A 4 10.71 20.67 -20.56
C PHE A 4 9.81 21.91 -20.74
N LEU A 5 9.26 22.43 -19.62
CA LEU A 5 8.34 23.55 -19.64
C LEU A 5 9.05 24.91 -19.73
N LEU A 6 10.24 25.02 -19.16
CA LEU A 6 11.01 26.25 -19.00
C LEU A 6 12.50 25.97 -19.24
N PRO A 7 12.90 25.59 -20.47
CA PRO A 7 14.29 25.20 -20.78
C PRO A 7 15.29 26.33 -20.55
N ASP A 8 14.88 27.58 -20.74
CA ASP A 8 15.75 28.78 -20.57
C ASP A 8 16.13 29.01 -19.09
N ILE A 9 15.30 28.54 -18.16
CA ILE A 9 15.52 28.74 -16.71
C ILE A 9 16.09 27.47 -16.07
N PHE A 10 15.63 26.29 -16.49
CA PHE A 10 16.04 24.98 -15.97
C PHE A 10 16.76 24.19 -17.07
N SER A 11 17.92 24.67 -17.49
CA SER A 11 18.68 24.17 -18.65
C SER A 11 19.29 22.77 -18.38
N SER A 12 19.65 22.45 -17.14
CA SER A 12 20.28 21.16 -16.75
C SER A 12 19.68 20.61 -15.49
N ALA A 13 19.38 19.28 -15.51
CA ALA A 13 18.97 18.54 -14.33
C ALA A 13 20.12 18.37 -13.34
N ASP A 14 21.34 18.15 -13.86
CA ASP A 14 22.53 17.92 -13.04
C ASP A 14 22.90 19.14 -12.21
N GLN A 15 22.81 20.34 -12.79
CA GLN A 15 23.01 21.61 -12.06
C GLN A 15 21.95 21.82 -10.97
N PHE A 16 20.71 21.39 -11.23
CA PHE A 16 19.65 21.47 -10.23
C PHE A 16 19.91 20.52 -9.07
N ASP A 17 20.33 19.29 -9.33
CA ASP A 17 20.66 18.28 -8.33
C ASP A 17 21.91 18.68 -7.53
N GLU A 18 22.89 19.36 -8.17
CA GLU A 18 24.07 19.93 -7.49
C GLU A 18 23.70 21.07 -6.54
N TRP A 19 22.79 21.96 -6.95
CA TRP A 19 22.31 23.06 -6.10
C TRP A 19 21.41 22.60 -4.96
N PHE A 20 20.67 21.51 -5.14
CA PHE A 20 19.68 20.98 -4.19
C PHE A 20 19.99 19.55 -3.77
N ASN A 21 21.25 19.30 -3.40
CA ASN A 21 21.65 18.01 -2.85
C ASN A 21 20.98 17.78 -1.49
N LEU A 22 19.98 16.89 -1.45
CA LEU A 22 19.19 16.55 -0.25
C LEU A 22 19.88 15.54 0.66
N GLU A 23 21.10 15.08 0.32
CA GLU A 23 21.89 14.13 1.12
C GLU A 23 22.70 14.80 2.26
N ILE A 24 22.32 16.02 2.65
CA ILE A 24 22.93 16.72 3.78
C ILE A 24 22.35 16.13 5.09
N ASP A 25 23.21 15.73 6.01
CA ASP A 25 22.82 15.17 7.31
C ASP A 25 22.30 16.22 8.32
N ASP A 26 22.43 17.51 8.01
CA ASP A 26 21.96 18.59 8.87
C ASP A 26 20.49 18.98 8.54
N ASP A 27 19.60 18.74 9.48
CA ASP A 27 18.16 19.00 9.37
C ASP A 27 17.84 20.49 9.18
N GLU A 28 18.64 21.40 9.72
CA GLU A 28 18.43 22.85 9.59
C GLU A 28 18.86 23.35 8.23
N ALA A 29 20.00 22.90 7.72
CA ALA A 29 20.47 23.17 6.37
C ALA A 29 19.48 22.63 5.33
N LYS A 30 18.96 21.44 5.53
CA LYS A 30 17.93 20.79 4.69
C LYS A 30 16.64 21.63 4.62
N LYS A 31 16.19 22.14 5.76
CA LYS A 31 15.00 22.98 5.86
C LYS A 31 15.15 24.34 5.15
N ASN A 32 16.33 24.94 5.28
CA ASN A 32 16.68 26.18 4.60
C ASN A 32 16.73 25.98 3.08
N MET A 33 17.33 24.90 2.61
CA MET A 33 17.40 24.53 1.19
C MET A 33 16.00 24.31 0.60
N ILE A 34 15.14 23.56 1.27
CA ILE A 34 13.73 23.34 0.86
C ILE A 34 13.00 24.68 0.76
N THR A 35 13.25 25.60 1.69
CA THR A 35 12.63 26.93 1.69
C THR A 35 13.09 27.76 0.49
N GLN A 36 14.37 27.71 0.14
CA GLN A 36 14.91 28.36 -1.05
C GLN A 36 14.33 27.75 -2.33
N LEU A 37 14.28 26.42 -2.42
CA LEU A 37 13.67 25.70 -3.52
C LEU A 37 12.21 26.12 -3.73
N HIS A 38 11.44 26.20 -2.66
CA HIS A 38 10.06 26.67 -2.73
C HIS A 38 9.94 28.11 -3.26
N LYS A 39 10.86 29.00 -2.88
CA LYS A 39 10.86 30.39 -3.39
C LYS A 39 11.09 30.43 -4.91
N ILE A 40 12.03 29.62 -5.43
CA ILE A 40 12.33 29.51 -6.85
C ILE A 40 11.16 28.91 -7.63
N LEU A 41 10.54 27.84 -7.10
CA LEU A 41 9.47 27.13 -7.79
C LEU A 41 8.11 27.83 -7.71
N ARG A 42 7.87 28.65 -6.70
CA ARG A 42 6.57 29.28 -6.45
C ARG A 42 5.97 30.06 -7.63
N PRO A 43 6.74 30.80 -8.43
CA PRO A 43 6.21 31.49 -9.61
C PRO A 43 5.72 30.56 -10.72
N PHE A 44 6.26 29.33 -10.78
CA PHE A 44 6.02 28.36 -11.85
C PHE A 44 5.04 27.24 -11.44
N MET A 45 4.60 27.21 -10.15
CA MET A 45 3.71 26.19 -9.63
C MET A 45 2.49 26.79 -8.96
N LEU A 46 1.33 26.24 -9.27
CA LEU A 46 0.10 26.47 -8.53
C LEU A 46 -0.10 25.34 -7.53
N ARG A 47 0.14 25.63 -6.26
CA ARG A 47 -0.11 24.67 -5.16
C ARG A 47 -1.21 25.18 -4.26
N ARG A 48 -2.27 24.38 -4.14
CA ARG A 48 -3.38 24.67 -3.24
C ARG A 48 -3.44 23.61 -2.13
N LEU A 49 -3.40 24.06 -0.90
CA LEU A 49 -3.58 23.17 0.23
C LEU A 49 -5.07 22.92 0.45
N LYS A 50 -5.42 21.67 0.79
CA LYS A 50 -6.80 21.29 1.07
C LYS A 50 -7.42 22.13 2.19
N ALA A 51 -6.64 22.50 3.20
CA ALA A 51 -7.07 23.36 4.29
C ALA A 51 -7.51 24.76 3.83
N ASP A 52 -6.89 25.28 2.76
CA ASP A 52 -7.17 26.63 2.25
C ASP A 52 -8.41 26.67 1.36
N VAL A 53 -8.64 25.62 0.56
CA VAL A 53 -9.66 25.61 -0.51
C VAL A 53 -10.91 24.80 -0.15
N ALA A 54 -10.82 23.84 0.75
CA ALA A 54 -11.90 22.91 1.09
C ALA A 54 -12.39 23.08 2.55
N LYS A 55 -12.75 24.30 2.91
CA LYS A 55 -13.16 24.66 4.29
C LYS A 55 -14.47 24.03 4.75
N GLY A 56 -15.31 23.56 3.82
CA GLY A 56 -16.62 22.93 4.12
C GLY A 56 -16.58 21.42 4.29
N LEU A 57 -15.42 20.80 4.26
CA LEU A 57 -15.32 19.34 4.46
C LEU A 57 -15.41 18.99 5.94
N PRO A 58 -16.17 17.93 6.29
CA PRO A 58 -16.22 17.42 7.65
C PRO A 58 -14.83 16.91 8.10
N PRO A 59 -14.56 16.88 9.40
CA PRO A 59 -13.29 16.41 9.93
C PRO A 59 -13.06 14.94 9.58
N LYS A 60 -11.80 14.62 9.25
CA LYS A 60 -11.35 13.25 8.99
C LYS A 60 -11.01 12.56 10.31
N THR A 61 -11.59 11.39 10.55
CA THR A 61 -11.20 10.50 11.65
C THR A 61 -10.45 9.32 11.10
N GLU A 62 -9.26 9.05 11.61
CA GLU A 62 -8.46 7.87 11.24
C GLU A 62 -8.49 6.86 12.39
N THR A 63 -8.81 5.62 12.04
CA THR A 63 -8.83 4.52 13.02
C THR A 63 -7.99 3.37 12.50
N ILE A 64 -7.00 2.95 13.30
CA ILE A 64 -6.17 1.79 13.02
C ILE A 64 -6.76 0.58 13.71
N ILE A 65 -7.15 -0.44 12.92
CA ILE A 65 -7.69 -1.70 13.45
C ILE A 65 -6.62 -2.78 13.30
N MET A 66 -6.16 -3.30 14.43
CA MET A 66 -5.23 -4.42 14.47
C MET A 66 -5.99 -5.74 14.28
N VAL A 67 -5.61 -6.50 13.27
CA VAL A 67 -6.31 -7.74 12.89
C VAL A 67 -5.38 -8.95 12.98
N GLY A 68 -5.82 -10.00 13.64
CA GLY A 68 -5.11 -11.27 13.72
C GLY A 68 -5.16 -12.05 12.40
N MET A 69 -4.14 -12.86 12.16
CA MET A 69 -4.10 -13.79 11.03
C MET A 69 -4.98 -15.02 11.29
N SER A 70 -5.59 -15.58 10.22
CA SER A 70 -6.28 -16.88 10.25
C SER A 70 -5.31 -18.04 10.55
N LYS A 71 -5.84 -19.22 10.81
CA LYS A 71 -5.02 -20.45 11.00
C LYS A 71 -4.18 -20.74 9.75
N MET A 72 -4.79 -20.65 8.57
CA MET A 72 -4.14 -20.87 7.28
C MET A 72 -3.02 -19.86 7.06
N GLN A 73 -3.28 -18.57 7.29
CA GLN A 73 -2.27 -17.52 7.18
C GLN A 73 -1.09 -17.76 8.12
N LYS A 74 -1.32 -18.13 9.38
CA LYS A 74 -0.24 -18.42 10.34
C LYS A 74 0.66 -19.58 9.89
N GLN A 75 0.06 -20.64 9.36
CA GLN A 75 0.82 -21.78 8.84
C GLN A 75 1.66 -21.39 7.62
N LEU A 76 1.07 -20.65 6.68
CA LEU A 76 1.75 -20.17 5.48
C LEU A 76 2.87 -19.18 5.85
N TYR A 77 2.60 -18.25 6.75
CA TYR A 77 3.57 -17.29 7.25
C TYR A 77 4.80 -17.98 7.86
N LYS A 78 4.56 -18.99 8.71
CA LYS A 78 5.65 -19.80 9.31
C LYS A 78 6.46 -20.54 8.24
N LYS A 79 5.80 -21.14 7.25
CA LYS A 79 6.49 -21.83 6.14
C LYS A 79 7.36 -20.86 5.31
N LEU A 80 6.87 -19.64 5.05
CA LEU A 80 7.63 -18.62 4.33
C LEU A 80 8.89 -18.21 5.09
N LEU A 81 8.78 -17.98 6.39
CA LEU A 81 9.93 -17.63 7.23
C LEU A 81 10.97 -18.76 7.31
N LEU A 82 10.53 -20.01 7.48
CA LEU A 82 11.45 -21.15 7.58
C LEU A 82 12.20 -21.41 6.26
N ARG A 83 11.52 -21.29 5.12
CA ARG A 83 12.16 -21.49 3.80
C ARG A 83 13.25 -20.47 3.52
N ASP A 84 13.13 -19.28 4.04
CA ASP A 84 14.07 -18.19 3.79
C ASP A 84 15.19 -18.11 4.84
N LEU A 85 15.00 -18.68 6.04
CA LEU A 85 16.10 -18.82 7.02
C LEU A 85 17.25 -19.66 6.45
N ASP A 86 16.95 -20.72 5.69
CA ASP A 86 17.96 -21.54 5.02
C ASP A 86 18.74 -20.77 3.94
N ALA A 87 18.11 -19.78 3.29
CA ALA A 87 18.76 -18.90 2.32
C ALA A 87 19.64 -17.81 2.97
N PHE A 88 19.38 -17.44 4.23
CA PHE A 88 20.14 -16.43 4.98
C PHE A 88 21.41 -16.96 5.61
N THR A 89 21.47 -18.25 5.93
CA THR A 89 22.67 -18.88 6.53
C THR A 89 23.80 -19.13 5.53
N GLY A 90 23.58 -18.97 4.23
CA GLY A 90 24.58 -19.05 3.17
C GLY A 90 25.28 -17.72 2.89
N THR A 91 26.60 -17.73 2.99
CA THR A 91 27.59 -16.63 3.02
C THR A 91 27.73 -15.73 1.75
N ASN A 92 26.66 -15.26 1.12
CA ASN A 92 26.73 -14.37 -0.04
C ASN A 92 25.95 -13.06 0.16
N SER A 93 26.61 -12.00 0.59
CA SER A 93 26.03 -10.70 0.98
C SER A 93 25.30 -9.90 -0.12
N GLY A 94 25.57 -10.15 -1.38
CA GLY A 94 24.91 -9.45 -2.51
C GLY A 94 23.53 -10.00 -2.90
N LYS A 95 23.33 -11.32 -2.75
CA LYS A 95 22.04 -11.99 -3.01
C LYS A 95 21.02 -11.78 -1.88
N ASN A 96 21.48 -11.39 -0.69
CA ASN A 96 20.68 -11.29 0.51
C ASN A 96 19.61 -10.15 0.42
N ARG A 97 19.94 -8.99 -0.18
CA ARG A 97 19.02 -7.86 -0.27
C ARG A 97 17.80 -8.17 -1.16
N THR A 98 18.01 -8.83 -2.29
CA THR A 98 16.92 -9.22 -3.21
C THR A 98 16.09 -10.34 -2.59
N ALA A 99 16.70 -11.28 -1.88
CA ALA A 99 16.01 -12.33 -1.14
C ALA A 99 15.12 -11.74 -0.03
N VAL A 100 15.64 -10.78 0.77
CA VAL A 100 14.87 -10.09 1.81
C VAL A 100 13.66 -9.36 1.23
N LEU A 101 13.84 -8.63 0.12
CA LEU A 101 12.74 -7.95 -0.56
C LEU A 101 11.67 -8.93 -1.04
N ASN A 102 12.10 -10.10 -1.57
CA ASN A 102 11.18 -11.17 -1.95
C ASN A 102 10.40 -11.72 -0.76
N ILE A 103 11.05 -11.92 0.40
CA ILE A 103 10.37 -12.37 1.63
C ILE A 103 9.30 -11.37 2.05
N VAL A 104 9.65 -10.09 2.15
CA VAL A 104 8.71 -9.03 2.54
C VAL A 104 7.50 -9.03 1.62
N MET A 105 7.70 -9.18 0.31
CA MET A 105 6.61 -9.27 -0.66
C MET A 105 5.75 -10.52 -0.46
N GLN A 106 6.34 -11.68 -0.16
CA GLN A 106 5.61 -12.91 0.11
C GLN A 106 4.81 -12.81 1.42
N LEU A 107 5.43 -12.28 2.48
CA LEU A 107 4.75 -12.03 3.75
C LEU A 107 3.59 -11.03 3.58
N ARG A 108 3.77 -10.00 2.74
CA ARG A 108 2.72 -9.04 2.41
C ARG A 108 1.55 -9.70 1.68
N LYS A 109 1.81 -10.60 0.72
CA LYS A 109 0.77 -11.43 0.08
C LYS A 109 0.04 -12.26 1.12
N CYS A 110 0.77 -12.99 1.98
CA CYS A 110 0.19 -13.81 3.03
C CYS A 110 -0.74 -13.01 3.94
N CYS A 111 -0.31 -11.81 4.36
CA CYS A 111 -1.12 -10.91 5.18
C CYS A 111 -2.28 -10.25 4.40
N GLY A 112 -2.19 -10.15 3.07
CA GLY A 112 -3.27 -9.69 2.21
C GLY A 112 -4.38 -10.71 2.13
N HIS A 113 -4.13 -11.82 1.45
CA HIS A 113 -5.01 -12.99 1.37
C HIS A 113 -4.18 -14.23 1.01
N PRO A 114 -4.40 -15.41 1.66
CA PRO A 114 -3.62 -16.61 1.37
C PRO A 114 -3.82 -17.14 -0.06
N TYR A 115 -4.95 -16.89 -0.69
CA TYR A 115 -5.25 -17.32 -2.06
C TYR A 115 -4.47 -16.54 -3.15
N LEU A 116 -3.67 -15.57 -2.76
CA LEU A 116 -2.69 -14.96 -3.66
C LEU A 116 -1.52 -15.93 -4.01
N PHE A 117 -1.42 -17.05 -3.30
CA PHE A 117 -0.48 -18.12 -3.61
C PHE A 117 -1.15 -19.21 -4.41
N GLU A 118 -0.52 -19.61 -5.49
CA GLU A 118 -0.99 -20.70 -6.35
C GLU A 118 -1.05 -22.03 -5.56
N GLY A 119 -2.12 -22.78 -5.75
CA GLY A 119 -2.31 -24.09 -5.11
C GLY A 119 -2.69 -24.04 -3.63
N VAL A 120 -2.92 -22.87 -3.04
CA VAL A 120 -3.39 -22.73 -1.64
C VAL A 120 -4.91 -22.82 -1.55
N GLU A 121 -5.59 -22.33 -2.57
CA GLU A 121 -7.05 -22.41 -2.68
C GLU A 121 -7.48 -23.83 -3.09
N ASP A 122 -8.47 -24.37 -2.39
CA ASP A 122 -9.09 -25.64 -2.76
C ASP A 122 -10.13 -25.40 -3.86
N ARG A 123 -9.78 -25.74 -5.09
CA ARG A 123 -10.62 -25.57 -6.27
C ARG A 123 -11.84 -26.49 -6.34
N THR A 124 -12.01 -27.39 -5.38
CA THR A 124 -13.21 -28.23 -5.26
C THR A 124 -14.34 -27.51 -4.54
N LEU A 125 -14.02 -26.43 -3.83
CA LEU A 125 -15.00 -25.59 -3.14
C LEU A 125 -15.64 -24.59 -4.11
N ASP A 126 -16.82 -24.10 -3.72
CA ASP A 126 -17.50 -23.02 -4.45
C ASP A 126 -16.63 -21.76 -4.43
N PRO A 127 -16.23 -21.20 -5.57
CA PRO A 127 -15.40 -19.98 -5.63
C PRO A 127 -15.99 -18.79 -4.84
N LEU A 128 -17.30 -18.74 -4.69
CA LEU A 128 -18.01 -17.73 -3.92
C LEU A 128 -18.41 -18.22 -2.53
N GLY A 129 -17.57 -19.06 -1.91
CA GLY A 129 -17.85 -19.69 -0.61
C GLY A 129 -17.29 -18.89 0.59
N GLU A 130 -17.79 -19.20 1.80
CA GLU A 130 -17.36 -18.58 3.06
C GLU A 130 -15.86 -18.77 3.36
N HIS A 131 -15.21 -19.76 2.74
CA HIS A 131 -13.77 -19.99 2.88
C HIS A 131 -12.92 -18.78 2.46
N LEU A 132 -13.43 -17.88 1.58
CA LEU A 132 -12.78 -16.61 1.27
C LEU A 132 -12.61 -15.77 2.54
N VAL A 133 -13.65 -15.68 3.34
CA VAL A 133 -13.68 -14.88 4.58
C VAL A 133 -12.94 -15.58 5.71
N ASP A 134 -13.17 -16.88 5.91
CA ASP A 134 -12.64 -17.65 7.04
C ASP A 134 -11.12 -17.81 6.97
N ASN A 135 -10.57 -17.93 5.76
CA ASN A 135 -9.14 -18.09 5.55
C ASN A 135 -8.34 -16.79 5.59
N CYS A 136 -9.00 -15.63 5.72
CA CYS A 136 -8.32 -14.33 5.79
C CYS A 136 -8.82 -13.48 6.96
N GLY A 137 -7.95 -13.22 7.93
CA GLY A 137 -8.31 -12.40 9.09
C GLY A 137 -8.75 -10.99 8.71
N LYS A 138 -8.10 -10.36 7.72
CA LYS A 138 -8.48 -9.03 7.23
C LYS A 138 -9.85 -9.03 6.58
N LEU A 139 -10.14 -10.01 5.72
CA LEU A 139 -11.42 -10.07 5.03
C LEU A 139 -12.56 -10.37 6.00
N ASN A 140 -12.32 -11.18 7.03
CA ASN A 140 -13.28 -11.40 8.12
C ASN A 140 -13.62 -10.10 8.86
N MET A 141 -12.61 -9.24 9.12
CA MET A 141 -12.86 -7.94 9.73
C MET A 141 -13.61 -7.00 8.77
N VAL A 142 -13.25 -7.00 7.49
CA VAL A 142 -13.93 -6.21 6.45
C VAL A 142 -15.39 -6.63 6.32
N ASP A 143 -15.70 -7.94 6.33
CA ASP A 143 -17.08 -8.43 6.27
C ASP A 143 -17.94 -7.87 7.42
N LYS A 144 -17.43 -7.93 8.65
CA LYS A 144 -18.12 -7.37 9.83
C LYS A 144 -18.31 -5.86 9.73
N LEU A 145 -17.27 -5.16 9.28
CA LEU A 145 -17.30 -3.71 9.15
C LEU A 145 -18.29 -3.26 8.06
N LEU A 146 -18.28 -3.93 6.90
CA LEU A 146 -19.17 -3.59 5.80
C LEU A 146 -20.64 -3.83 6.15
N LYS A 147 -20.96 -4.90 6.88
CA LYS A 147 -22.33 -5.12 7.38
C LYS A 147 -22.82 -3.92 8.21
N LYS A 148 -21.98 -3.47 9.18
CA LYS A 148 -22.30 -2.33 10.03
C LYS A 148 -22.41 -1.02 9.25
N LEU A 149 -21.49 -0.78 8.31
CA LEU A 149 -21.51 0.44 7.50
C LEU A 149 -22.71 0.47 6.54
N LYS A 150 -23.15 -0.70 6.02
CA LYS A 150 -24.36 -0.81 5.20
C LYS A 150 -25.62 -0.51 6.00
N GLU A 151 -25.72 -0.97 7.24
CA GLU A 151 -26.83 -0.63 8.16
C GLU A 151 -26.92 0.88 8.38
N GLN A 152 -25.81 1.60 8.32
CA GLN A 152 -25.71 3.06 8.47
C GLN A 152 -25.88 3.81 7.14
N ASP A 153 -26.21 3.12 6.04
CA ASP A 153 -26.27 3.68 4.68
C ASP A 153 -25.00 4.42 4.24
N SER A 154 -23.85 3.98 4.76
CA SER A 154 -22.55 4.58 4.45
C SER A 154 -22.03 4.15 3.08
N ARG A 155 -21.45 5.09 2.35
CA ARG A 155 -20.69 4.79 1.14
C ARG A 155 -19.26 4.43 1.48
N VAL A 156 -18.77 3.31 0.97
CA VAL A 156 -17.46 2.76 1.31
C VAL A 156 -16.55 2.77 0.10
N LEU A 157 -15.32 3.23 0.28
CA LEU A 157 -14.23 3.09 -0.68
C LEU A 157 -13.18 2.15 -0.09
N ILE A 158 -12.78 1.13 -0.84
CA ILE A 158 -11.75 0.18 -0.41
C ILE A 158 -10.52 0.35 -1.29
N PHE A 159 -9.36 0.51 -0.66
CA PHE A 159 -8.08 0.65 -1.33
C PHE A 159 -7.17 -0.52 -0.98
N THR A 160 -6.53 -1.09 -1.99
CA THR A 160 -5.49 -2.09 -1.83
C THR A 160 -4.31 -1.79 -2.73
N GLN A 161 -3.12 -2.23 -2.33
CA GLN A 161 -1.90 -2.01 -3.12
C GLN A 161 -1.63 -3.14 -4.13
N MET A 162 -2.35 -4.25 -4.04
CA MET A 162 -2.20 -5.40 -4.92
C MET A 162 -3.48 -5.59 -5.73
N THR A 163 -3.39 -5.52 -7.05
CA THR A 163 -4.54 -5.70 -7.96
C THR A 163 -5.22 -7.05 -7.76
N ARG A 164 -4.46 -8.14 -7.59
CA ARG A 164 -5.03 -9.48 -7.31
C ARG A 164 -5.87 -9.56 -6.02
N VAL A 165 -5.69 -8.63 -5.08
CA VAL A 165 -6.58 -8.54 -3.91
C VAL A 165 -7.92 -7.94 -4.30
N LEU A 166 -7.96 -7.07 -5.33
CA LEU A 166 -9.22 -6.54 -5.85
C LEU A 166 -10.07 -7.65 -6.45
N ASP A 167 -9.47 -8.60 -7.17
CA ASP A 167 -10.18 -9.74 -7.75
C ASP A 167 -10.88 -10.55 -6.64
N ILE A 168 -10.16 -10.87 -5.56
CA ILE A 168 -10.73 -11.57 -4.40
C ILE A 168 -11.82 -10.74 -3.70
N LEU A 169 -11.63 -9.42 -3.61
CA LEU A 169 -12.64 -8.53 -3.05
C LEU A 169 -13.89 -8.46 -3.92
N GLU A 170 -13.74 -8.51 -5.24
CA GLU A 170 -14.87 -8.56 -6.17
C GLU A 170 -15.69 -9.83 -5.96
N ASP A 171 -15.06 -11.00 -5.93
CA ASP A 171 -15.70 -12.28 -5.63
C ASP A 171 -16.43 -12.22 -4.27
N PHE A 172 -15.79 -11.70 -3.24
CA PHE A 172 -16.39 -11.50 -1.93
C PHE A 172 -17.62 -10.56 -1.98
N MET A 173 -17.55 -9.47 -2.72
CA MET A 173 -18.67 -8.53 -2.86
C MET A 173 -19.86 -9.17 -3.59
N VAL A 174 -19.59 -9.95 -4.64
CA VAL A 174 -20.60 -10.74 -5.35
C VAL A 174 -21.25 -11.74 -4.40
N MET A 175 -20.47 -12.51 -3.65
CA MET A 175 -20.95 -13.46 -2.64
C MET A 175 -21.89 -12.80 -1.62
N ARG A 176 -21.57 -11.60 -1.18
CA ARG A 176 -22.38 -10.84 -0.20
C ARG A 176 -23.52 -10.01 -0.83
N GLY A 177 -23.65 -9.99 -2.14
CA GLY A 177 -24.67 -9.20 -2.86
C GLY A 177 -24.48 -7.68 -2.74
N TYR A 178 -23.24 -7.21 -2.59
CA TYR A 178 -22.91 -5.79 -2.61
C TYR A 178 -22.82 -5.29 -4.05
N LYS A 179 -23.33 -4.07 -4.31
CA LYS A 179 -23.14 -3.41 -5.60
C LYS A 179 -21.78 -2.74 -5.63
N VAL A 180 -20.90 -3.20 -6.51
CA VAL A 180 -19.56 -2.65 -6.73
C VAL A 180 -19.53 -1.80 -8.00
N ARG A 181 -18.76 -0.73 -7.98
CA ARG A 181 -18.34 0.03 -9.16
C ARG A 181 -16.80 0.11 -9.09
N GLY A 182 -16.14 -0.58 -10.01
CA GLY A 182 -14.70 -0.46 -10.26
C GLY A 182 -14.39 0.59 -11.32
#